data_aff7c66afd550d9b76f744cbe869bef1
#
_entry.id   aff7c66afd550d9b76f744cbe869bef1
#
_cell.length_a   1.000
_cell.length_b   1.000
_cell.length_c   1.000
_cell.angle_alpha   90.00
_cell.angle_beta   90.00
_cell.angle_gamma   90.00
#
_symmetry.space_group_name_H-M   'P 1'
#
loop_
_entity.id
_entity.type
_entity.pdbx_description
1 polymer ?
#
loop_
_entity_poly.entity_id
_entity_poly.type
_entity_poly.pdbx_seq_one_letter_code
_entity_poly.pdbx_strand_id
1 'polypeptide(L)'
;MNEKQKIKNELEMARNAVKAAGLYLVSKNEIDKLGDVATDAYENYPLHNWFFGGTYNPKGSKILMETSLKSMIDDGVIYADSPEINGFTVWMPPKYTGNKTLPFLLNGGIKLILNSGIKIIARLLNYENHAMPLKKKFTNHNDWYVFNLSVKKSAQGKGIATKLLKPMTDFCNSINSICYLETNKDTNV
;
A
#
# COMPACT_ATOMS: atom_id res chain seq x y z
N MET A 1 16.51 23.59 5.72
CA MET A 1 15.18 22.99 5.42
C MET A 1 14.90 21.97 6.51
N ASN A 2 13.75 22.06 7.17
CA ASN A 2 13.39 21.07 8.19
C ASN A 2 12.97 19.75 7.51
N GLU A 3 12.99 18.65 8.27
CA GLU A 3 12.76 17.31 7.77
C GLU A 3 11.35 17.10 7.17
N LYS A 4 10.31 17.70 7.79
CA LYS A 4 8.93 17.64 7.26
C LYS A 4 8.85 18.29 5.87
N GLN A 5 9.55 19.42 5.67
CA GLN A 5 9.59 20.08 4.37
C GLN A 5 10.34 19.26 3.33
N LYS A 6 11.40 18.55 3.72
CA LYS A 6 12.13 17.63 2.85
C LYS A 6 11.20 16.52 2.36
N ILE A 7 10.51 15.81 3.26
CA ILE A 7 9.57 14.74 2.90
C ILE A 7 8.46 15.27 1.98
N LYS A 8 7.89 16.44 2.27
CA LYS A 8 6.87 17.07 1.42
C LYS A 8 7.36 17.33 0.01
N ASN A 9 8.57 17.85 -0.14
CA ASN A 9 9.18 18.09 -1.45
C ASN A 9 9.44 16.78 -2.20
N GLU A 10 9.94 15.75 -1.52
CA GLU A 10 10.16 14.43 -2.13
C GLU A 10 8.84 13.79 -2.59
N LEU A 11 7.75 13.90 -1.81
CA LEU A 11 6.42 13.45 -2.22
C LEU A 11 5.92 14.17 -3.47
N GLU A 12 6.14 15.46 -3.59
CA GLU A 12 5.77 16.24 -4.78
C GLU A 12 6.61 15.82 -5.99
N MET A 13 7.92 15.65 -5.84
CA MET A 13 8.80 15.16 -6.90
C MET A 13 8.39 13.76 -7.36
N ALA A 14 8.09 12.86 -6.43
CA ALA A 14 7.62 11.51 -6.73
C ALA A 14 6.29 11.52 -7.51
N ARG A 15 5.32 12.35 -7.10
CA ARG A 15 4.05 12.52 -7.82
C ARG A 15 4.26 13.07 -9.24
N ASN A 16 5.21 13.98 -9.41
CA ASN A 16 5.55 14.51 -10.73
C ASN A 16 6.22 13.45 -11.62
N ALA A 17 7.10 12.60 -11.07
CA ALA A 17 7.69 11.47 -11.79
C ALA A 17 6.62 10.49 -12.28
N VAL A 18 5.63 10.16 -11.43
CA VAL A 18 4.48 9.31 -11.77
C VAL A 18 3.65 9.91 -12.92
N LYS A 19 3.34 11.22 -12.84
CA LYS A 19 2.61 11.93 -13.92
C LYS A 19 3.40 11.96 -15.22
N ALA A 20 4.70 12.23 -15.17
CA ALA A 20 5.57 12.25 -16.33
C ALA A 20 5.65 10.88 -17.04
N ALA A 21 5.49 9.79 -16.30
CA ALA A 21 5.39 8.43 -16.82
C ALA A 21 4.00 8.09 -17.39
N GLY A 22 3.05 9.03 -17.42
CA GLY A 22 1.70 8.83 -17.95
C GLY A 22 0.83 7.92 -17.07
N LEU A 23 1.12 7.83 -15.77
CA LEU A 23 0.32 7.05 -14.81
C LEU A 23 -0.70 7.94 -14.10
N TYR A 24 -1.75 7.31 -13.60
CA TYR A 24 -2.91 7.97 -13.03
C TYR A 24 -2.78 8.12 -11.52
N LEU A 25 -2.61 9.36 -11.03
CA LEU A 25 -2.67 9.63 -9.58
C LEU A 25 -4.11 9.52 -9.09
N VAL A 26 -4.32 8.64 -8.13
CA VAL A 26 -5.65 8.33 -7.59
C VAL A 26 -6.10 9.41 -6.61
N SER A 27 -7.35 9.81 -6.70
CA SER A 27 -8.01 10.76 -5.79
C SER A 27 -8.70 10.04 -4.62
N LYS A 28 -9.00 10.79 -3.55
CA LYS A 28 -9.71 10.24 -2.37
C LYS A 28 -11.06 9.62 -2.72
N ASN A 29 -11.73 10.12 -3.74
CA ASN A 29 -13.06 9.67 -4.16
C ASN A 29 -13.04 8.32 -4.87
N GLU A 30 -11.87 7.79 -5.20
CA GLU A 30 -11.70 6.55 -5.96
C GLU A 30 -11.14 5.39 -5.12
N ILE A 31 -11.00 5.60 -3.81
CA ILE A 31 -10.47 4.57 -2.90
C ILE A 31 -11.32 3.29 -2.90
N ASP A 32 -12.63 3.39 -3.10
CA ASP A 32 -13.53 2.25 -3.23
C ASP A 32 -13.14 1.33 -4.40
N LYS A 33 -12.77 1.91 -5.55
CA LYS A 33 -12.26 1.17 -6.71
C LYS A 33 -10.96 0.43 -6.40
N LEU A 34 -10.05 1.08 -5.65
CA LEU A 34 -8.81 0.42 -5.19
C LEU A 34 -9.11 -0.73 -4.25
N GLY A 35 -10.11 -0.58 -3.37
CA GLY A 35 -10.60 -1.65 -2.50
C GLY A 35 -11.06 -2.86 -3.30
N ASP A 36 -11.77 -2.67 -4.41
CA ASP A 36 -12.22 -3.76 -5.30
C ASP A 36 -11.04 -4.46 -5.98
N VAL A 37 -10.08 -3.69 -6.53
CA VAL A 37 -8.87 -4.24 -7.16
C VAL A 37 -8.05 -5.05 -6.15
N ALA A 38 -7.84 -4.53 -4.94
CA ALA A 38 -7.09 -5.23 -3.91
C ALA A 38 -7.81 -6.51 -3.45
N THR A 39 -9.15 -6.46 -3.31
CA THR A 39 -9.96 -7.63 -2.94
C THR A 39 -9.81 -8.75 -3.97
N ASP A 40 -9.88 -8.44 -5.27
CA ASP A 40 -9.63 -9.41 -6.34
C ASP A 40 -8.19 -9.95 -6.32
N ALA A 41 -7.20 -9.06 -6.19
CA ALA A 41 -5.78 -9.44 -6.20
C ALA A 41 -5.37 -10.30 -4.99
N TYR A 42 -5.95 -10.04 -3.82
CA TYR A 42 -5.63 -10.73 -2.57
C TYR A 42 -6.52 -11.93 -2.27
N GLU A 43 -7.40 -12.33 -3.17
CA GLU A 43 -8.16 -13.56 -2.99
C GLU A 43 -7.21 -14.75 -2.82
N ASN A 44 -7.37 -15.46 -1.71
CA ASN A 44 -6.51 -16.56 -1.27
C ASN A 44 -5.04 -16.18 -0.99
N TYR A 45 -4.73 -14.88 -0.80
CA TYR A 45 -3.39 -14.47 -0.38
C TYR A 45 -3.17 -14.87 1.09
N PRO A 46 -2.04 -15.56 1.43
CA PRO A 46 -1.84 -16.15 2.75
C PRO A 46 -2.02 -15.18 3.91
N LEU A 47 -1.45 -13.97 3.81
CA LEU A 47 -1.56 -12.94 4.84
C LEU A 47 -3.00 -12.46 5.04
N HIS A 48 -3.77 -12.26 3.96
CA HIS A 48 -5.18 -11.87 4.06
C HIS A 48 -6.03 -12.98 4.69
N ASN A 49 -5.81 -14.24 4.31
CA ASN A 49 -6.47 -15.37 4.97
C ASN A 49 -6.17 -15.38 6.47
N TRP A 50 -4.92 -15.17 6.85
CA TRP A 50 -4.51 -15.15 8.25
C TRP A 50 -5.15 -14.00 9.03
N PHE A 51 -5.25 -12.79 8.48
CA PHE A 51 -5.95 -11.68 9.12
C PHE A 51 -7.39 -12.04 9.47
N PHE A 52 -8.07 -12.80 8.62
CA PHE A 52 -9.46 -13.20 8.80
C PHE A 52 -9.67 -14.58 9.47
N GLY A 53 -8.59 -15.16 10.02
CA GLY A 53 -8.68 -16.41 10.81
C GLY A 53 -8.56 -17.68 10.00
N GLY A 54 -7.90 -17.64 8.86
CA GLY A 54 -7.60 -18.77 8.01
C GLY A 54 -8.49 -18.91 6.77
N THR A 55 -9.57 -18.10 6.68
CA THR A 55 -10.49 -18.11 5.53
C THR A 55 -10.57 -16.72 4.92
N TYR A 56 -10.54 -16.66 3.59
CA TYR A 56 -10.66 -15.37 2.89
C TYR A 56 -12.03 -14.72 3.14
N ASN A 57 -12.00 -13.45 3.52
CA ASN A 57 -13.19 -12.62 3.74
C ASN A 57 -13.15 -11.42 2.78
N PRO A 58 -13.78 -11.49 1.59
CA PRO A 58 -13.70 -10.42 0.59
C PRO A 58 -14.23 -9.09 1.10
N LYS A 59 -15.34 -9.08 1.86
CA LYS A 59 -15.90 -7.86 2.44
C LYS A 59 -14.96 -7.25 3.49
N GLY A 60 -14.40 -8.08 4.36
CA GLY A 60 -13.43 -7.64 5.35
C GLY A 60 -12.13 -7.14 4.70
N SER A 61 -11.64 -7.83 3.65
CA SER A 61 -10.46 -7.45 2.88
C SER A 61 -10.66 -6.07 2.21
N LYS A 62 -11.82 -5.82 1.59
CA LYS A 62 -12.15 -4.52 1.01
C LYS A 62 -12.16 -3.42 2.07
N ILE A 63 -12.85 -3.63 3.20
CA ILE A 63 -12.89 -2.66 4.30
C ILE A 63 -11.49 -2.37 4.84
N LEU A 64 -10.67 -3.40 5.05
CA LEU A 64 -9.30 -3.26 5.53
C LEU A 64 -8.47 -2.40 4.58
N MET A 65 -8.51 -2.70 3.28
CA MET A 65 -7.76 -1.95 2.27
C MET A 65 -8.24 -0.50 2.18
N GLU A 66 -9.55 -0.26 2.06
CA GLU A 66 -10.09 1.10 2.01
C GLU A 66 -9.72 1.92 3.26
N THR A 67 -9.77 1.30 4.44
CA THR A 67 -9.41 1.94 5.71
C THR A 67 -7.94 2.34 5.73
N SER A 68 -7.06 1.44 5.31
CA SER A 68 -5.63 1.70 5.20
C SER A 68 -5.33 2.82 4.20
N LEU A 69 -5.90 2.75 3.00
CA LEU A 69 -5.70 3.75 1.94
C LEU A 69 -6.19 5.15 2.35
N LYS A 70 -7.36 5.25 2.97
CA LYS A 70 -7.89 6.52 3.52
C LYS A 70 -6.97 7.13 4.57
N SER A 71 -6.27 6.28 5.32
CA SER A 71 -5.34 6.72 6.37
C SER A 71 -3.99 7.17 5.82
N MET A 72 -3.64 6.80 4.57
CA MET A 72 -2.33 6.99 3.98
C MET A 72 -2.31 7.96 2.80
N ILE A 73 -3.46 8.28 2.19
CA ILE A 73 -3.50 9.00 0.90
C ILE A 73 -2.85 10.38 0.94
N ASP A 74 -2.86 11.04 2.08
CA ASP A 74 -2.20 12.34 2.24
C ASP A 74 -0.69 12.20 2.49
N ASP A 75 -0.27 11.09 3.09
CA ASP A 75 1.10 10.84 3.53
C ASP A 75 1.93 10.04 2.50
N GLY A 76 1.32 9.51 1.44
CA GLY A 76 1.96 8.66 0.43
C GLY A 76 1.78 9.11 -1.01
N VAL A 77 2.25 8.27 -1.92
CA VAL A 77 2.00 8.36 -3.36
C VAL A 77 1.17 7.15 -3.80
N ILE A 78 -0.08 7.37 -4.19
CA ILE A 78 -1.02 6.35 -4.63
C ILE A 78 -1.37 6.60 -6.08
N TYR A 79 -1.13 5.61 -6.93
CA TYR A 79 -1.39 5.73 -8.36
C TYR A 79 -1.73 4.39 -9.01
N ALA A 80 -2.37 4.46 -10.17
CA ALA A 80 -2.85 3.34 -10.96
C ALA A 80 -2.26 3.35 -12.37
N ASP A 81 -2.42 2.23 -13.08
CA ASP A 81 -2.00 2.07 -14.48
C ASP A 81 -2.77 2.98 -15.44
N SER A 82 -4.03 3.29 -15.11
CA SER A 82 -4.95 4.12 -15.89
C SER A 82 -6.14 4.56 -15.01
N PRO A 83 -7.05 5.47 -15.50
CA PRO A 83 -8.29 5.83 -14.80
C PRO A 83 -9.26 4.66 -14.56
N GLU A 84 -9.18 3.58 -15.36
CA GLU A 84 -9.97 2.36 -15.22
C GLU A 84 -9.52 1.49 -14.05
N ILE A 85 -8.29 1.70 -13.57
CA ILE A 85 -7.66 1.03 -12.42
C ILE A 85 -7.70 -0.50 -12.57
N ASN A 86 -6.85 -1.04 -13.45
CA ASN A 86 -6.61 -2.49 -13.52
C ASN A 86 -5.52 -2.95 -12.53
N GLY A 87 -4.66 -2.03 -12.12
CA GLY A 87 -3.68 -2.20 -11.07
C GLY A 87 -3.30 -0.89 -10.42
N PHE A 88 -2.86 -0.94 -9.17
CA PHE A 88 -2.40 0.23 -8.44
C PHE A 88 -1.27 -0.12 -7.48
N THR A 89 -0.54 0.90 -7.06
CA THR A 89 0.51 0.79 -6.05
C THR A 89 0.43 1.94 -5.05
N VAL A 90 0.94 1.67 -3.86
CA VAL A 90 1.02 2.62 -2.75
C VAL A 90 2.47 2.69 -2.29
N TRP A 91 3.03 3.88 -2.31
CA TRP A 91 4.39 4.13 -1.87
C TRP A 91 4.39 5.10 -0.69
N MET A 92 5.05 4.68 0.37
CA MET A 92 5.21 5.49 1.57
C MET A 92 6.60 6.09 1.61
N PRO A 93 6.74 7.37 1.97
CA PRO A 93 8.03 8.04 2.02
C PRO A 93 8.90 7.51 3.15
N PRO A 94 10.20 7.87 3.18
CA PRO A 94 11.10 7.58 4.29
C PRO A 94 10.48 7.91 5.64
N LYS A 95 10.83 7.11 6.67
CA LYS A 95 10.33 7.25 8.06
C LYS A 95 8.85 6.92 8.27
N TYR A 96 8.22 6.30 7.29
CA TYR A 96 6.89 5.74 7.51
C TYR A 96 6.94 4.66 8.62
N THR A 97 6.16 4.86 9.67
CA THR A 97 6.16 4.03 10.89
C THR A 97 4.93 3.11 11.02
N GLY A 98 4.19 2.91 9.93
CA GLY A 98 2.95 2.14 9.95
C GLY A 98 1.69 2.99 10.07
N ASN A 99 0.54 2.33 10.12
CA ASN A 99 -0.76 3.00 10.25
C ASN A 99 -0.89 3.68 11.62
N LYS A 100 -1.29 4.94 11.60
CA LYS A 100 -1.64 5.66 12.82
C LYS A 100 -2.98 5.11 13.35
N THR A 101 -3.02 4.62 14.59
CA THR A 101 -4.18 3.93 15.17
C THR A 101 -5.46 4.77 15.10
N LEU A 102 -5.41 6.04 15.50
CA LEU A 102 -6.60 6.90 15.52
C LEU A 102 -7.14 7.19 14.10
N PRO A 103 -6.34 7.64 13.11
CA PRO A 103 -6.79 7.75 11.73
C PRO A 103 -7.36 6.44 11.17
N PHE A 104 -6.74 5.29 11.45
CA PHE A 104 -7.23 3.99 11.02
C PHE A 104 -8.64 3.70 11.58
N LEU A 105 -8.85 3.90 12.88
CA LEU A 105 -10.16 3.68 13.51
C LEU A 105 -11.24 4.60 12.91
N LEU A 106 -10.94 5.89 12.73
CA LEU A 106 -11.87 6.88 12.18
C LEU A 106 -12.18 6.65 10.68
N ASN A 107 -11.23 6.14 9.91
CA ASN A 107 -11.39 5.90 8.46
C ASN A 107 -12.06 4.56 8.11
N GLY A 108 -12.47 3.77 9.10
CA GLY A 108 -13.20 2.53 8.86
C GLY A 108 -12.82 1.35 9.78
N GLY A 109 -11.86 1.52 10.69
CA GLY A 109 -11.44 0.46 11.62
C GLY A 109 -12.60 -0.08 12.46
N ILE A 110 -13.54 0.78 12.89
CA ILE A 110 -14.76 0.36 13.60
C ILE A 110 -15.62 -0.53 12.69
N LYS A 111 -15.81 -0.14 11.42
CA LYS A 111 -16.55 -0.96 10.44
C LYS A 111 -15.88 -2.31 10.20
N LEU A 112 -14.55 -2.35 10.21
CA LEU A 112 -13.78 -3.58 10.10
C LEU A 112 -14.02 -4.50 11.31
N ILE A 113 -14.02 -3.97 12.53
CA ILE A 113 -14.32 -4.70 13.76
C ILE A 113 -15.73 -5.28 13.72
N LEU A 114 -16.73 -4.47 13.33
CA LEU A 114 -18.13 -4.91 13.24
C LEU A 114 -18.31 -6.01 12.18
N ASN A 115 -17.56 -5.98 11.09
CA ASN A 115 -17.62 -7.00 10.02
C ASN A 115 -16.86 -8.29 10.38
N SER A 116 -15.69 -8.17 11.01
CA SER A 116 -14.70 -9.27 11.10
C SER A 116 -14.37 -9.68 12.54
N GLY A 117 -15.00 -9.03 13.51
CA GLY A 117 -14.75 -9.23 14.94
C GLY A 117 -13.47 -8.54 15.45
N ILE A 118 -13.36 -8.38 16.76
CA ILE A 118 -12.23 -7.66 17.39
C ILE A 118 -10.87 -8.34 17.18
N LYS A 119 -10.86 -9.65 16.95
CA LYS A 119 -9.62 -10.43 16.75
C LYS A 119 -8.81 -9.97 15.53
N ILE A 120 -9.45 -9.30 14.56
CA ILE A 120 -8.74 -8.72 13.40
C ILE A 120 -7.69 -7.69 13.86
N ILE A 121 -8.02 -6.85 14.83
CA ILE A 121 -7.10 -5.83 15.36
C ILE A 121 -5.89 -6.47 16.00
N ALA A 122 -6.09 -7.52 16.83
CA ALA A 122 -4.99 -8.24 17.44
C ALA A 122 -4.05 -8.86 16.39
N ARG A 123 -4.59 -9.40 15.28
CA ARG A 123 -3.79 -9.95 14.18
C ARG A 123 -3.04 -8.86 13.42
N LEU A 124 -3.67 -7.73 13.11
CA LEU A 124 -3.01 -6.60 12.47
C LEU A 124 -1.85 -6.07 13.31
N LEU A 125 -2.05 -5.87 14.61
CA LEU A 125 -0.99 -5.45 15.53
C LEU A 125 0.13 -6.49 15.63
N ASN A 126 -0.21 -7.79 15.66
CA ASN A 126 0.77 -8.87 15.67
C ASN A 126 1.62 -8.82 14.38
N TYR A 127 1.00 -8.66 13.22
CA TYR A 127 1.72 -8.52 11.96
C TYR A 127 2.66 -7.30 11.97
N GLU A 128 2.18 -6.12 12.39
CA GLU A 128 3.01 -4.92 12.47
C GLU A 128 4.20 -5.11 13.42
N ASN A 129 3.98 -5.76 14.56
CA ASN A 129 5.04 -6.06 15.53
C ASN A 129 6.12 -7.01 14.98
N HIS A 130 5.81 -7.83 13.98
CA HIS A 130 6.78 -8.68 13.29
C HIS A 130 7.40 -7.99 12.07
N ALA A 131 6.60 -7.35 11.25
CA ALA A 131 7.04 -6.73 9.99
C ALA A 131 7.94 -5.51 10.24
N MET A 132 7.60 -4.65 11.21
CA MET A 132 8.37 -3.43 11.48
C MET A 132 9.82 -3.67 11.93
N PRO A 133 10.14 -4.63 12.82
CA PRO A 133 11.52 -4.99 13.13
C PRO A 133 12.28 -5.56 11.94
N LEU A 134 11.64 -6.39 11.11
CA LEU A 134 12.24 -6.92 9.88
C LEU A 134 12.56 -5.80 8.90
N LYS A 135 11.61 -4.91 8.64
CA LYS A 135 11.84 -3.73 7.83
C LYS A 135 13.05 -2.94 8.33
N LYS A 136 13.13 -2.61 9.62
CA LYS A 136 14.27 -1.88 10.23
C LYS A 136 15.61 -2.59 10.07
N LYS A 137 15.62 -3.92 9.97
CA LYS A 137 16.84 -4.72 9.75
C LYS A 137 17.39 -4.57 8.34
N PHE A 138 16.52 -4.41 7.35
CA PHE A 138 16.88 -4.38 5.92
C PHE A 138 16.84 -2.98 5.31
N THR A 139 16.29 -1.99 6.01
CA THR A 139 16.19 -0.62 5.54
C THR A 139 16.95 0.33 6.46
N ASN A 140 17.39 1.44 5.91
CA ASN A 140 17.73 2.61 6.69
C ASN A 140 16.52 3.59 6.69
N HIS A 141 16.57 4.63 7.51
CA HIS A 141 15.44 5.56 7.64
C HIS A 141 15.19 6.45 6.42
N ASN A 142 15.92 6.26 5.32
CA ASN A 142 15.78 7.05 4.09
C ASN A 142 15.15 6.25 2.93
N ASP A 143 14.67 5.05 3.19
CA ASP A 143 14.16 4.16 2.16
C ASP A 143 12.66 4.35 1.92
N TRP A 144 12.27 4.31 0.65
CA TRP A 144 10.87 4.29 0.25
C TRP A 144 10.29 2.88 0.43
N TYR A 145 9.04 2.81 0.86
CA TYR A 145 8.36 1.55 1.14
C TYR A 145 7.18 1.33 0.20
N VAL A 146 7.21 0.24 -0.54
CA VAL A 146 6.06 -0.24 -1.33
C VAL A 146 5.08 -0.91 -0.38
N PHE A 147 4.10 -0.15 0.09
CA PHE A 147 3.07 -0.65 1.01
C PHE A 147 2.11 -1.62 0.32
N ASN A 148 1.79 -1.36 -0.94
CA ASN A 148 0.88 -2.19 -1.73
C ASN A 148 1.25 -2.18 -3.20
N LEU A 149 1.09 -3.33 -3.84
CA LEU A 149 1.08 -3.49 -5.28
C LEU A 149 -0.01 -4.52 -5.62
N SER A 150 -1.08 -4.08 -6.24
CA SER A 150 -2.22 -4.92 -6.60
C SER A 150 -2.56 -4.79 -8.07
N VAL A 151 -2.79 -5.93 -8.73
CA VAL A 151 -3.25 -6.01 -10.13
C VAL A 151 -4.40 -6.99 -10.20
N LYS A 152 -5.54 -6.58 -10.79
CA LYS A 152 -6.69 -7.46 -11.03
C LYS A 152 -6.25 -8.77 -11.66
N LYS A 153 -6.82 -9.90 -11.25
CA LYS A 153 -6.47 -11.22 -11.78
C LYS A 153 -6.56 -11.28 -13.31
N SER A 154 -7.62 -10.69 -13.89
CA SER A 154 -7.83 -10.61 -15.34
C SER A 154 -6.77 -9.78 -16.10
N ALA A 155 -6.00 -8.97 -15.38
CA ALA A 155 -4.97 -8.08 -15.93
C ALA A 155 -3.54 -8.50 -15.55
N GLN A 156 -3.36 -9.57 -14.77
CA GLN A 156 -2.04 -10.12 -14.45
C GLN A 156 -1.36 -10.71 -15.70
N GLY A 157 -0.03 -10.81 -15.65
CA GLY A 157 0.78 -11.30 -16.78
C GLY A 157 0.94 -10.30 -17.95
N LYS A 158 0.33 -9.10 -17.88
CA LYS A 158 0.37 -8.06 -18.94
C LYS A 158 1.38 -6.93 -18.67
N GLY A 159 2.32 -7.12 -17.75
CA GLY A 159 3.36 -6.14 -17.42
C GLY A 159 2.90 -4.94 -16.57
N ILE A 160 1.65 -4.93 -16.07
CA ILE A 160 1.11 -3.80 -15.27
C ILE A 160 1.92 -3.57 -14.01
N ALA A 161 2.31 -4.62 -13.28
CA ALA A 161 3.12 -4.49 -12.07
C ALA A 161 4.46 -3.79 -12.36
N THR A 162 5.17 -4.19 -13.42
CA THR A 162 6.42 -3.55 -13.87
C THR A 162 6.19 -2.09 -14.26
N LYS A 163 5.12 -1.80 -15.00
CA LYS A 163 4.73 -0.43 -15.37
C LYS A 163 4.49 0.44 -14.14
N LEU A 164 3.85 -0.11 -13.10
CA LEU A 164 3.58 0.59 -11.86
C LEU A 164 4.84 0.82 -11.00
N LEU A 165 5.76 -0.14 -10.94
CA LEU A 165 6.96 0.00 -10.12
C LEU A 165 8.00 0.96 -10.74
N LYS A 166 8.14 0.95 -12.06
CA LYS A 166 9.24 1.62 -12.76
C LYS A 166 9.40 3.11 -12.42
N PRO A 167 8.38 3.99 -12.45
CA PRO A 167 8.57 5.41 -12.19
C PRO A 167 9.13 5.73 -10.81
N MET A 168 8.69 4.95 -9.81
CA MET A 168 9.16 5.16 -8.44
C MET A 168 10.53 4.54 -8.19
N THR A 169 10.87 3.42 -8.84
CA THR A 169 12.24 2.88 -8.78
C THR A 169 13.23 3.82 -9.46
N ASP A 170 12.86 4.39 -10.63
CA ASP A 170 13.69 5.39 -11.32
C ASP A 170 13.83 6.68 -10.46
N PHE A 171 12.75 7.12 -9.83
CA PHE A 171 12.77 8.25 -8.90
C PHE A 171 13.70 7.98 -7.70
N CYS A 172 13.56 6.83 -7.04
CA CYS A 172 14.44 6.44 -5.93
C CYS A 172 15.92 6.41 -6.34
N ASN A 173 16.23 5.86 -7.51
CA ASN A 173 17.57 5.87 -8.07
C ASN A 173 18.09 7.30 -8.28
N SER A 174 17.25 8.22 -8.77
CA SER A 174 17.62 9.61 -9.02
C SER A 174 17.99 10.39 -7.77
N ILE A 175 17.45 9.99 -6.62
CA ILE A 175 17.73 10.61 -5.32
C ILE A 175 18.65 9.75 -4.43
N ASN A 176 19.24 8.69 -5.00
CA ASN A 176 20.09 7.74 -4.29
C ASN A 176 19.42 7.13 -3.05
N SER A 177 18.14 6.74 -3.19
CA SER A 177 17.35 6.07 -2.17
C SER A 177 17.07 4.62 -2.56
N ILE A 178 16.78 3.77 -1.57
CA ILE A 178 16.41 2.38 -1.75
C ILE A 178 14.88 2.25 -1.73
N CYS A 179 14.36 1.22 -2.43
CA CYS A 179 12.96 0.79 -2.34
C CYS A 179 12.91 -0.53 -1.58
N TYR A 180 12.01 -0.62 -0.61
CA TYR A 180 11.76 -1.82 0.16
C TYR A 180 10.33 -2.31 -0.06
N LEU A 181 10.16 -3.60 -0.25
CA LEU A 181 8.86 -4.27 -0.28
C LEU A 181 8.91 -5.60 0.45
N GLU A 182 7.76 -6.06 0.90
CA GLU A 182 7.57 -7.38 1.51
C GLU A 182 6.55 -8.17 0.71
N THR A 183 6.77 -9.47 0.60
CA THR A 183 5.79 -10.39 0.00
C THR A 183 5.71 -11.67 0.84
N ASN A 184 4.50 -12.26 0.91
CA ASN A 184 4.24 -13.53 1.58
C ASN A 184 3.97 -14.65 0.55
N LYS A 185 4.40 -14.45 -0.69
CA LYS A 185 4.18 -15.40 -1.77
C LYS A 185 5.49 -15.62 -2.52
N ASP A 186 6.02 -16.84 -2.49
CA ASP A 186 7.32 -17.19 -3.09
C ASP A 186 7.38 -16.88 -4.60
N THR A 187 6.24 -16.97 -5.29
CA THR A 187 6.15 -16.64 -6.73
C THR A 187 6.33 -15.16 -7.06
N ASN A 188 6.42 -14.29 -6.05
CA ASN A 188 6.63 -12.85 -6.23
C ASN A 188 8.09 -12.43 -5.98
N VAL A 189 8.98 -13.38 -5.75
CA VAL A 189 10.42 -13.16 -5.50
C VAL A 189 11.22 -13.39 -6.76
#